data_bcf7bb915dbf972a95403988a7bc52ee
#
_entry.id   bcf7bb915dbf972a95403988a7bc52ee
#
_cell.length_a   1.000
_cell.length_b   1.000
_cell.length_c   1.000
_cell.angle_alpha   90.00
_cell.angle_beta   90.00
_cell.angle_gamma   90.00
#
_symmetry.space_group_name_H-M   'P 1'
#
loop_
_entity.id
_entity.type
_entity.pdbx_description
1 polymer ?
#
loop_
_entity_poly.entity_id
_entity_poly.type
_entity_poly.pdbx_seq_one_letter_code
_entity_poly.pdbx_strand_id
1 'polypeptide(L)'
;MRNGIDRESIHVARISGIATDWVSMIERWEATSTLTASSRRHLRDMVLKAGRWLTASHPEIIRADQWTRELAAEYVGAVERMHVGDYVWRTAAVARKLGKPITARSKNAFLGAMRCFFADLQEWEWIPRRFDPFRAFATPRSTKALIGPAPRTIADDLWAKLLWAGLNLKLDDLPGHGGNARGRRHPTGSIRRAGGYYPLEMLQALSIVWLFAGLRSDEIVRLRVGCVREEPSIAQQSTQCRMLDVLVHKTGTAFSKPIDRVVGEAIAAWERVRPVQPAALDVKTGEQVDFLFSYRARAIPRAYLNRYLIPLLCRKAGIPCADARGQISSHRARSTIASQLFNAREPMNLFELQAWLGHRSPATTQHYVAFTPTQLARAYSEAQYFQRNLRMMDVLIDRQVIDDGCTDQPWRYYDLGHGLCSYEFFDQCPHRMACARCDFYVPKDSSRADLLSSKTGMIHMLQEIPLTDDERAAIEGDQEAVDRLLRHLDGIPTPDRLTSPNRKRQM
;
A
#
# COMPACT_ATOMS: atom_id res chain seq x y z
N MET A 1 0.48 45.35 8.55
CA MET A 1 0.67 44.82 9.90
C MET A 1 0.04 43.41 9.93
N ARG A 2 0.82 42.34 9.97
CA ARG A 2 0.31 41.00 10.24
C ARG A 2 -0.06 41.00 11.73
N ASN A 3 -1.31 40.69 12.07
CA ASN A 3 -1.67 40.35 13.43
C ASN A 3 -0.81 39.19 13.90
N GLY A 4 0.33 39.53 14.49
CA GLY A 4 1.15 38.60 15.22
C GLY A 4 0.38 38.27 16.51
N ILE A 5 -0.43 37.21 16.45
CA ILE A 5 -0.76 36.53 17.70
C ILE A 5 0.61 36.07 18.22
N ASP A 6 1.02 36.69 19.33
CA ASP A 6 2.27 36.43 19.95
C ASP A 6 2.41 34.92 20.21
N ARG A 7 3.61 34.35 19.92
CA ARG A 7 3.88 32.92 20.17
C ARG A 7 3.64 32.53 21.61
N GLU A 8 3.88 33.45 22.51
CA GLU A 8 3.67 33.31 23.95
C GLU A 8 2.20 33.21 24.31
N SER A 9 1.36 34.07 23.75
CA SER A 9 -0.13 33.99 23.91
C SER A 9 -0.72 32.66 23.39
N ILE A 10 -0.18 32.12 22.29
CA ILE A 10 -0.58 30.81 21.78
C ILE A 10 -0.12 29.69 22.71
N HIS A 11 1.08 29.80 23.29
CA HIS A 11 1.61 28.82 24.23
C HIS A 11 0.75 28.77 25.49
N VAL A 12 0.50 29.92 26.11
CA VAL A 12 -0.36 30.07 27.32
C VAL A 12 -1.75 29.46 27.08
N ALA A 13 -2.39 29.80 25.95
CA ALA A 13 -3.70 29.23 25.62
C ALA A 13 -3.66 27.70 25.44
N ARG A 14 -2.54 27.18 24.97
CA ARG A 14 -2.34 25.76 24.69
C ARG A 14 -2.19 24.91 25.95
N ILE A 15 -1.67 25.45 27.03
CA ILE A 15 -1.47 24.79 28.33
C ILE A 15 -2.57 25.11 29.33
N SER A 16 -3.43 26.06 29.05
CA SER A 16 -4.55 26.46 29.92
C SER A 16 -5.44 25.28 30.27
N GLY A 17 -5.81 25.18 31.54
CA GLY A 17 -6.66 24.11 32.08
C GLY A 17 -5.93 22.78 32.26
N ILE A 18 -4.62 22.80 32.43
CA ILE A 18 -3.79 21.62 32.72
C ILE A 18 -2.94 21.92 33.96
N ALA A 19 -2.76 20.92 34.82
CA ALA A 19 -1.89 21.06 36.01
C ALA A 19 -0.46 21.41 35.59
N THR A 20 0.16 22.34 36.31
CA THR A 20 1.50 22.88 36.00
C THR A 20 2.56 21.78 36.00
N ASP A 21 2.51 20.84 36.95
CA ASP A 21 3.47 19.75 37.06
C ASP A 21 3.39 18.82 35.84
N TRP A 22 2.16 18.56 35.32
CA TRP A 22 1.96 17.79 34.10
C TRP A 22 2.58 18.50 32.88
N VAL A 23 2.38 19.82 32.76
CA VAL A 23 2.96 20.63 31.68
C VAL A 23 4.48 20.61 31.76
N SER A 24 5.06 20.85 32.93
CA SER A 24 6.51 20.84 33.14
C SER A 24 7.15 19.49 32.78
N MET A 25 6.47 18.38 33.07
CA MET A 25 6.91 17.04 32.68
C MET A 25 6.90 16.86 31.15
N ILE A 26 5.87 17.36 30.47
CA ILE A 26 5.79 17.31 28.99
C ILE A 26 6.89 18.16 28.36
N GLU A 27 7.17 19.35 28.87
CA GLU A 27 8.22 20.23 28.37
C GLU A 27 9.60 19.60 28.54
N ARG A 28 9.86 19.01 29.70
CA ARG A 28 11.07 18.23 29.98
C ARG A 28 11.20 17.06 29.01
N TRP A 29 10.12 16.30 28.77
CA TRP A 29 10.08 15.20 27.80
C TRP A 29 10.33 15.70 26.38
N GLU A 30 9.71 16.83 25.95
CA GLU A 30 9.93 17.40 24.62
C GLU A 30 11.38 17.83 24.39
N ALA A 31 12.05 18.34 25.40
CA ALA A 31 13.46 18.73 25.35
C ALA A 31 14.40 17.54 25.24
N THR A 32 14.09 16.42 25.90
CA THR A 32 14.95 15.22 25.96
C THR A 32 14.70 14.25 24.81
N SER A 33 13.48 14.22 24.25
CA SER A 33 13.06 13.21 23.26
C SER A 33 13.88 13.28 21.97
N THR A 34 14.33 12.12 21.49
CA THR A 34 15.09 11.95 20.24
C THR A 34 14.19 11.89 18.99
N LEU A 35 12.88 11.97 19.16
CA LEU A 35 11.93 12.00 18.05
C LEU A 35 12.12 13.24 17.16
N THR A 36 11.69 13.14 15.89
CA THR A 36 11.68 14.30 15.00
C THR A 36 10.83 15.44 15.59
N ALA A 37 11.19 16.70 15.34
CA ALA A 37 10.47 17.87 15.82
C ALA A 37 8.96 17.85 15.49
N SER A 38 8.57 17.27 14.33
CA SER A 38 7.17 17.09 13.95
C SER A 38 6.47 16.04 14.80
N SER A 39 7.12 14.91 15.07
CA SER A 39 6.59 13.82 15.89
C SER A 39 6.45 14.26 17.35
N ARG A 40 7.48 14.89 17.91
CA ARG A 40 7.44 15.46 19.27
C ARG A 40 6.25 16.40 19.45
N ARG A 41 6.09 17.35 18.53
CA ARG A 41 4.98 18.31 18.57
C ARG A 41 3.62 17.65 18.52
N HIS A 42 3.48 16.62 17.69
CA HIS A 42 2.22 15.87 17.56
C HIS A 42 1.91 15.08 18.83
N LEU A 43 2.89 14.35 19.38
CA LEU A 43 2.71 13.62 20.64
C LEU A 43 2.44 14.57 21.80
N ARG A 44 3.21 15.68 21.92
CA ARG A 44 2.96 16.71 22.93
C ARG A 44 1.50 17.17 22.93
N ASP A 45 0.95 17.53 21.76
CA ASP A 45 -0.43 18.02 21.66
C ASP A 45 -1.44 16.96 22.11
N MET A 46 -1.15 15.67 21.92
CA MET A 46 -1.98 14.56 22.41
C MET A 46 -1.86 14.35 23.92
N VAL A 47 -0.64 14.44 24.48
CA VAL A 47 -0.41 14.29 25.92
C VAL A 47 -0.97 15.50 26.68
N LEU A 48 -0.93 16.73 26.13
CA LEU A 48 -1.62 17.89 26.67
C LEU A 48 -3.14 17.70 26.70
N LYS A 49 -3.70 17.04 25.68
CA LYS A 49 -5.13 16.69 25.67
C LYS A 49 -5.47 15.68 26.78
N ALA A 50 -4.62 14.70 27.03
CA ALA A 50 -4.75 13.79 28.15
C ALA A 50 -4.69 14.53 29.49
N GLY A 51 -3.79 15.53 29.61
CA GLY A 51 -3.71 16.39 30.79
C GLY A 51 -5.02 17.16 31.09
N ARG A 52 -5.72 17.66 30.05
CA ARG A 52 -7.04 18.30 30.25
C ARG A 52 -8.10 17.32 30.70
N TRP A 53 -8.10 16.11 30.13
CA TRP A 53 -8.98 15.05 30.62
C TRP A 53 -8.70 14.74 32.09
N LEU A 54 -7.41 14.64 32.46
CA LEU A 54 -6.97 14.37 33.81
C LEU A 54 -7.49 15.46 34.79
N THR A 55 -7.22 16.73 34.45
CA THR A 55 -7.69 17.87 35.30
C THR A 55 -9.20 17.91 35.42
N ALA A 56 -9.96 17.50 34.39
CA ALA A 56 -11.42 17.50 34.38
C ALA A 56 -12.01 16.33 35.17
N SER A 57 -11.38 15.16 35.15
CA SER A 57 -11.90 13.92 35.72
C SER A 57 -11.25 13.54 37.05
N HIS A 58 -9.99 13.91 37.27
CA HIS A 58 -9.17 13.56 38.42
C HIS A 58 -8.26 14.76 38.81
N PRO A 59 -8.86 15.86 39.31
CA PRO A 59 -8.10 17.10 39.61
C PRO A 59 -7.04 16.91 40.71
N GLU A 60 -7.15 15.88 41.53
CA GLU A 60 -6.18 15.48 42.55
C GLU A 60 -4.88 14.89 41.97
N ILE A 61 -4.91 14.41 40.74
CA ILE A 61 -3.76 13.79 40.05
C ILE A 61 -3.12 14.83 39.16
N ILE A 62 -2.01 15.38 39.59
CA ILE A 62 -1.33 16.47 38.91
C ILE A 62 -0.01 16.07 38.27
N ARG A 63 0.56 14.88 38.63
CA ARG A 63 1.87 14.41 38.18
C ARG A 63 1.81 13.05 37.52
N ALA A 64 2.75 12.79 36.63
CA ALA A 64 2.83 11.53 35.89
C ALA A 64 3.16 10.31 36.77
N ASP A 65 3.90 10.49 37.87
CA ASP A 65 4.24 9.42 38.83
C ASP A 65 3.04 8.95 39.67
N GLN A 66 1.94 9.71 39.71
CA GLN A 66 0.72 9.33 40.37
C GLN A 66 -0.16 8.38 39.53
N TRP A 67 0.15 8.20 38.25
CA TRP A 67 -0.63 7.31 37.38
C TRP A 67 -0.51 5.85 37.81
N THR A 68 -1.67 5.20 37.85
CA THR A 68 -1.82 3.77 38.12
C THR A 68 -2.30 3.05 36.86
N ARG A 69 -2.26 1.71 36.88
CA ARG A 69 -2.84 0.90 35.83
C ARG A 69 -4.35 1.10 35.70
N GLU A 70 -5.03 1.33 36.82
CA GLU A 70 -6.49 1.58 36.87
C GLU A 70 -6.82 2.90 36.16
N LEU A 71 -6.14 3.99 36.52
CA LEU A 71 -6.31 5.29 35.86
C LEU A 71 -6.01 5.21 34.35
N ALA A 72 -5.01 4.43 33.95
CA ALA A 72 -4.73 4.20 32.54
C ALA A 72 -5.89 3.47 31.83
N ALA A 73 -6.55 2.50 32.49
CA ALA A 73 -7.73 1.82 31.96
C ALA A 73 -8.93 2.77 31.84
N GLU A 74 -9.13 3.65 32.81
CA GLU A 74 -10.17 4.69 32.75
C GLU A 74 -9.96 5.65 31.58
N TYR A 75 -8.69 6.08 31.36
CA TYR A 75 -8.34 6.90 30.20
C TYR A 75 -8.61 6.19 28.86
N VAL A 76 -8.30 4.89 28.75
CA VAL A 76 -8.66 4.09 27.57
C VAL A 76 -10.16 4.13 27.32
N GLY A 77 -10.96 3.93 28.37
CA GLY A 77 -12.44 4.04 28.32
C GLY A 77 -12.91 5.44 27.92
N ALA A 78 -12.26 6.50 28.41
CA ALA A 78 -12.55 7.88 28.03
C ALA A 78 -12.26 8.13 26.55
N VAL A 79 -11.12 7.65 26.04
CA VAL A 79 -10.75 7.76 24.60
C VAL A 79 -11.76 7.01 23.71
N GLU A 80 -12.28 5.86 24.15
CA GLU A 80 -13.29 5.12 23.39
C GLU A 80 -14.60 5.91 23.21
N ARG A 81 -15.00 6.70 24.21
CA ARG A 81 -16.20 7.53 24.19
C ARG A 81 -16.00 8.97 23.70
N MET A 82 -14.77 9.36 23.41
CA MET A 82 -14.38 10.74 23.09
C MET A 82 -14.97 11.22 21.76
N HIS A 83 -15.38 12.49 21.73
CA HIS A 83 -15.88 13.18 20.55
C HIS A 83 -14.89 14.26 20.06
N VAL A 84 -15.07 14.69 18.82
CA VAL A 84 -14.32 15.81 18.26
C VAL A 84 -14.73 17.09 18.98
N GLY A 85 -13.78 17.77 19.60
CA GLY A 85 -14.02 18.95 20.43
C GLY A 85 -13.75 18.71 21.92
N ASP A 86 -13.77 17.44 22.38
CA ASP A 86 -13.47 17.14 23.77
C ASP A 86 -12.00 17.45 24.09
N TYR A 87 -11.76 18.09 25.21
CA TYR A 87 -10.43 18.38 25.77
C TYR A 87 -9.49 19.11 24.79
N VAL A 88 -10.03 19.93 23.87
CA VAL A 88 -9.24 20.76 22.96
C VAL A 88 -9.09 22.18 23.50
N TRP A 89 -7.94 22.82 23.22
CA TRP A 89 -7.71 24.22 23.57
C TRP A 89 -8.34 25.21 22.57
N ARG A 90 -8.69 24.75 21.35
CA ARG A 90 -9.24 25.62 20.29
C ARG A 90 -10.27 24.87 19.46
N THR A 91 -11.55 25.16 19.67
CA THR A 91 -12.66 24.53 18.97
C THR A 91 -12.81 24.95 17.50
N ALA A 92 -12.42 26.19 17.16
CA ALA A 92 -12.49 26.70 15.79
C ALA A 92 -11.75 25.83 14.76
N ALA A 93 -10.67 25.14 15.16
CA ALA A 93 -9.93 24.25 14.28
C ALA A 93 -10.70 22.98 13.89
N VAL A 94 -11.70 22.59 14.68
CA VAL A 94 -12.46 21.33 14.53
C VAL A 94 -13.96 21.57 14.32
N ALA A 95 -14.38 22.85 14.14
CA ALA A 95 -15.78 23.27 14.10
C ALA A 95 -16.67 22.43 13.16
N ARG A 96 -16.17 22.07 11.97
CA ARG A 96 -16.93 21.28 10.96
C ARG A 96 -17.27 19.84 11.41
N LYS A 97 -16.57 19.30 12.41
CA LYS A 97 -16.71 17.91 12.89
C LYS A 97 -17.07 17.85 14.37
N LEU A 98 -17.34 19.00 14.98
CA LEU A 98 -17.62 19.10 16.43
C LEU A 98 -18.74 18.13 16.82
N GLY A 99 -18.57 17.44 17.94
CA GLY A 99 -19.55 16.49 18.48
C GLY A 99 -19.63 15.14 17.78
N LYS A 100 -18.90 14.91 16.68
CA LYS A 100 -18.82 13.58 16.06
C LYS A 100 -17.85 12.69 16.83
N PRO A 101 -18.10 11.36 16.94
CA PRO A 101 -17.14 10.44 17.53
C PRO A 101 -15.78 10.55 16.84
N ILE A 102 -14.68 10.48 17.58
CA ILE A 102 -13.34 10.44 16.99
C ILE A 102 -13.11 9.13 16.27
N THR A 103 -12.31 9.17 15.19
CA THR A 103 -12.04 7.96 14.37
C THR A 103 -11.17 6.95 15.12
N ALA A 104 -11.29 5.66 14.79
CA ALA A 104 -10.45 4.60 15.34
C ALA A 104 -8.94 4.91 15.22
N ARG A 105 -8.51 5.52 14.10
CA ARG A 105 -7.11 6.00 13.94
C ARG A 105 -6.75 7.08 14.95
N SER A 106 -7.66 8.01 15.26
CA SER A 106 -7.43 9.04 16.27
C SER A 106 -7.33 8.44 17.65
N LYS A 107 -8.23 7.51 18.01
CA LYS A 107 -8.18 6.75 19.28
C LYS A 107 -6.83 6.06 19.46
N ASN A 108 -6.41 5.29 18.45
CA ASN A 108 -5.09 4.62 18.45
C ASN A 108 -3.92 5.60 18.58
N ALA A 109 -4.02 6.79 17.96
CA ALA A 109 -2.97 7.80 18.05
C ALA A 109 -2.90 8.41 19.47
N PHE A 110 -4.02 8.69 20.14
CA PHE A 110 -4.03 9.17 21.53
C PHE A 110 -3.44 8.13 22.49
N LEU A 111 -3.86 6.88 22.38
CA LEU A 111 -3.30 5.80 23.20
C LEU A 111 -1.81 5.56 22.89
N GLY A 112 -1.43 5.67 21.60
CA GLY A 112 -0.02 5.59 21.17
C GLY A 112 0.85 6.69 21.74
N ALA A 113 0.32 7.91 21.86
CA ALA A 113 1.04 9.03 22.46
C ALA A 113 1.30 8.78 23.95
N MET A 114 0.30 8.27 24.68
CA MET A 114 0.47 7.93 26.11
C MET A 114 1.45 6.78 26.30
N ARG A 115 1.41 5.75 25.43
CA ARG A 115 2.42 4.66 25.46
C ARG A 115 3.83 5.19 25.33
N CYS A 116 4.07 6.01 24.30
CA CYS A 116 5.39 6.59 24.05
C CYS A 116 5.85 7.46 25.21
N PHE A 117 4.99 8.37 25.68
CA PHE A 117 5.28 9.27 26.77
C PHE A 117 5.65 8.50 28.05
N PHE A 118 4.82 7.59 28.51
CA PHE A 118 5.08 6.84 29.74
C PHE A 118 6.25 5.85 29.62
N ALA A 119 6.45 5.25 28.43
CA ALA A 119 7.61 4.39 28.17
C ALA A 119 8.91 5.18 28.31
N ASP A 120 8.98 6.38 27.70
CA ASP A 120 10.15 7.24 27.80
C ASP A 120 10.41 7.69 29.25
N LEU A 121 9.35 8.12 29.98
CA LEU A 121 9.50 8.53 31.39
C LEU A 121 9.99 7.41 32.29
N GLN A 122 9.55 6.18 32.06
CA GLN A 122 9.99 5.01 32.83
C GLN A 122 11.39 4.54 32.42
N GLU A 123 11.75 4.65 31.15
CA GLU A 123 13.08 4.32 30.65
C GLU A 123 14.14 5.30 31.17
N TRP A 124 13.78 6.57 31.26
CA TRP A 124 14.67 7.60 31.84
C TRP A 124 14.62 7.67 33.37
N GLU A 125 13.89 6.75 34.01
CA GLU A 125 13.75 6.68 35.49
C GLU A 125 13.19 7.96 36.12
N TRP A 126 12.41 8.76 35.38
CA TRP A 126 11.76 9.95 35.92
C TRP A 126 10.51 9.64 36.73
N ILE A 127 9.92 8.46 36.50
CA ILE A 127 8.79 7.92 37.26
C ILE A 127 9.01 6.43 37.56
N PRO A 128 8.43 5.90 38.65
CA PRO A 128 8.52 4.48 38.97
C PRO A 128 7.74 3.61 37.95
N ARG A 129 8.22 2.40 37.68
CA ARG A 129 7.59 1.42 36.77
C ARG A 129 6.40 0.73 37.43
N ARG A 130 5.30 1.46 37.68
CA ARG A 130 4.09 0.92 38.32
C ARG A 130 3.22 0.08 37.39
N PHE A 131 3.34 0.23 36.08
CA PHE A 131 2.61 -0.52 35.05
C PHE A 131 3.41 -0.55 33.76
N ASP A 132 3.09 -1.52 32.88
CA ASP A 132 3.61 -1.57 31.51
C ASP A 132 2.79 -0.64 30.61
N PRO A 133 3.35 0.46 30.06
CA PRO A 133 2.64 1.41 29.20
C PRO A 133 2.05 0.76 27.93
N PHE A 134 2.72 -0.27 27.38
CA PHE A 134 2.24 -0.94 26.17
C PHE A 134 0.99 -1.77 26.42
N ARG A 135 0.87 -2.35 27.60
CA ARG A 135 -0.33 -3.09 28.02
C ARG A 135 -1.43 -2.16 28.55
N ALA A 136 -1.07 -1.17 29.38
CA ALA A 136 -2.03 -0.28 30.02
C ALA A 136 -2.78 0.61 29.00
N PHE A 137 -2.07 1.14 28.00
CA PHE A 137 -2.64 1.94 26.92
C PHE A 137 -2.81 1.15 25.61
N ALA A 138 -3.00 -0.18 25.69
CA ALA A 138 -3.26 -0.98 24.51
C ALA A 138 -4.54 -0.52 23.81
N THR A 139 -4.48 -0.42 22.48
CA THR A 139 -5.69 -0.11 21.69
C THR A 139 -6.64 -1.29 21.76
N PRO A 140 -7.93 -1.09 22.16
CA PRO A 140 -8.93 -2.15 22.20
C PRO A 140 -9.03 -2.91 20.87
N ARG A 141 -9.27 -4.23 20.94
CA ARG A 141 -9.37 -5.09 19.75
C ARG A 141 -10.43 -4.62 18.77
N SER A 142 -11.60 -4.18 19.27
CA SER A 142 -12.69 -3.61 18.47
C SER A 142 -12.24 -2.39 17.67
N THR A 143 -11.56 -1.45 18.32
CA THR A 143 -10.99 -0.26 17.66
C THR A 143 -9.89 -0.63 16.69
N LYS A 144 -9.00 -1.59 17.04
CA LYS A 144 -7.93 -2.04 16.17
C LYS A 144 -8.45 -2.72 14.89
N ALA A 145 -9.52 -3.47 14.99
CA ALA A 145 -10.18 -4.11 13.84
C ALA A 145 -10.71 -3.10 12.80
N LEU A 146 -11.07 -1.89 13.24
CA LEU A 146 -11.52 -0.80 12.36
C LEU A 146 -10.36 -0.04 11.69
N ILE A 147 -9.09 -0.34 12.06
CA ILE A 147 -7.90 0.29 11.49
C ILE A 147 -7.31 -0.65 10.44
N GLY A 148 -7.99 -0.76 9.31
CA GLY A 148 -7.52 -1.53 8.16
C GLY A 148 -6.90 -0.66 7.06
N PRO A 149 -6.27 -1.29 6.05
CA PRO A 149 -5.94 -0.61 4.80
C PRO A 149 -7.26 -0.14 4.14
N ALA A 150 -7.39 1.15 3.97
CA ALA A 150 -8.52 1.76 3.28
C ALA A 150 -7.96 2.75 2.24
N PRO A 151 -7.50 2.26 1.07
CA PRO A 151 -6.97 3.12 0.03
C PRO A 151 -8.07 4.06 -0.48
N ARG A 152 -7.77 5.35 -0.45
CA ARG A 152 -8.70 6.39 -0.89
C ARG A 152 -8.44 6.74 -2.35
N THR A 153 -8.66 5.78 -3.23
CA THR A 153 -8.53 5.99 -4.68
C THR A 153 -9.53 7.03 -5.19
N ILE A 154 -9.18 7.72 -6.26
CA ILE A 154 -10.07 8.55 -7.05
C ILE A 154 -10.79 7.60 -8.02
N ALA A 155 -12.08 7.80 -8.28
CA ALA A 155 -12.82 7.00 -9.23
C ALA A 155 -12.24 7.17 -10.65
N ASP A 156 -12.27 6.11 -11.46
CA ASP A 156 -11.55 6.07 -12.74
C ASP A 156 -12.07 7.12 -13.75
N ASP A 157 -13.38 7.40 -13.75
CA ASP A 157 -13.98 8.46 -14.57
C ASP A 157 -13.50 9.85 -14.19
N LEU A 158 -13.38 10.14 -12.88
CA LEU A 158 -12.84 11.40 -12.38
C LEU A 158 -11.32 11.48 -12.62
N TRP A 159 -10.64 10.35 -12.52
CA TRP A 159 -9.21 10.27 -12.76
C TRP A 159 -8.88 10.53 -14.24
N ALA A 160 -9.63 9.95 -15.17
CA ALA A 160 -9.48 10.19 -16.61
C ALA A 160 -9.67 11.67 -16.96
N LYS A 161 -10.68 12.34 -16.37
CA LYS A 161 -10.90 13.78 -16.55
C LYS A 161 -9.75 14.63 -16.00
N LEU A 162 -9.16 14.23 -14.87
CA LEU A 162 -7.98 14.91 -14.32
C LEU A 162 -6.73 14.72 -15.18
N LEU A 163 -6.51 13.53 -15.73
CA LEU A 163 -5.43 13.28 -16.70
C LEU A 163 -5.57 14.18 -17.92
N TRP A 164 -6.78 14.25 -18.49
CA TRP A 164 -7.06 15.14 -19.61
C TRP A 164 -6.79 16.61 -19.25
N ALA A 165 -7.24 17.06 -18.08
CA ALA A 165 -7.06 18.44 -17.66
C ALA A 165 -5.57 18.80 -17.45
N GLY A 166 -4.77 17.89 -16.91
CA GLY A 166 -3.34 18.10 -16.72
C GLY A 166 -2.55 18.11 -18.03
N LEU A 167 -2.84 17.17 -18.94
CA LEU A 167 -2.21 17.09 -20.27
C LEU A 167 -2.55 18.30 -21.15
N ASN A 168 -3.72 18.90 -20.97
CA ASN A 168 -4.22 20.01 -21.78
C ASN A 168 -4.21 21.36 -21.04
N LEU A 169 -3.42 21.50 -19.96
CA LEU A 169 -3.35 22.76 -19.21
C LEU A 169 -2.79 23.88 -20.09
N LYS A 170 -3.54 25.00 -20.22
CA LYS A 170 -3.20 26.15 -21.05
C LYS A 170 -3.13 27.43 -20.23
N LEU A 171 -2.59 28.50 -20.84
CA LEU A 171 -2.43 29.78 -20.18
C LEU A 171 -3.79 30.39 -19.75
N ASP A 172 -4.84 30.20 -20.55
CA ASP A 172 -6.19 30.72 -20.29
C ASP A 172 -6.87 30.06 -19.08
N ASP A 173 -6.40 28.88 -18.68
CA ASP A 173 -6.89 28.18 -17.48
C ASP A 173 -6.37 28.83 -16.19
N LEU A 174 -5.29 29.62 -16.30
CA LEU A 174 -4.62 30.21 -15.14
C LEU A 174 -5.37 31.45 -14.64
N PRO A 175 -5.56 31.60 -13.32
CA PRO A 175 -6.22 32.76 -12.75
C PRO A 175 -5.44 34.04 -13.07
N GLY A 176 -6.06 34.97 -13.76
CA GLY A 176 -5.52 36.31 -14.07
C GLY A 176 -5.05 36.52 -15.51
N HIS A 177 -5.23 35.57 -16.45
CA HIS A 177 -4.90 35.69 -17.86
C HIS A 177 -6.12 35.90 -18.78
N GLY A 178 -7.32 35.59 -18.32
CA GLY A 178 -8.56 35.89 -19.08
C GLY A 178 -9.31 37.06 -18.48
N GLY A 179 -9.49 38.14 -19.25
CA GLY A 179 -10.20 39.39 -19.06
C GLY A 179 -10.85 39.66 -17.69
N ASN A 180 -10.54 40.84 -17.11
CA ASN A 180 -11.09 41.38 -15.88
C ASN A 180 -10.61 40.71 -14.54
N ALA A 181 -9.32 40.76 -14.28
CA ALA A 181 -8.77 40.55 -12.95
C ALA A 181 -9.11 41.71 -11.99
N ARG A 182 -10.39 42.01 -11.76
CA ARG A 182 -10.79 42.73 -10.54
C ARG A 182 -10.65 41.75 -9.38
N GLY A 183 -9.50 41.83 -8.68
CA GLY A 183 -9.22 41.02 -7.53
C GLY A 183 -10.38 41.02 -6.54
N ARG A 184 -10.99 39.88 -6.27
CA ARG A 184 -11.93 39.74 -5.15
C ARG A 184 -11.18 40.15 -3.87
N ARG A 185 -11.57 41.29 -3.31
CA ARG A 185 -11.11 41.72 -1.98
C ARG A 185 -11.58 40.69 -0.96
N HIS A 186 -10.63 40.09 -0.27
CA HIS A 186 -10.95 39.28 0.91
C HIS A 186 -11.53 40.22 1.99
N PRO A 187 -12.47 39.76 2.87
CA PRO A 187 -13.05 40.58 3.92
C PRO A 187 -12.02 41.24 4.87
N THR A 188 -10.78 40.76 4.86
CA THR A 188 -9.66 41.31 5.65
C THR A 188 -8.81 42.36 4.89
N GLY A 189 -9.28 42.88 3.75
CA GLY A 189 -8.61 43.99 3.05
C GLY A 189 -7.31 43.63 2.30
N SER A 190 -6.80 42.43 2.37
CA SER A 190 -5.59 42.02 1.67
C SER A 190 -5.92 41.45 0.27
N ILE A 191 -5.36 42.04 -0.77
CA ILE A 191 -5.40 41.52 -2.13
C ILE A 191 -4.45 40.28 -2.14
N ARG A 192 -4.98 39.10 -1.87
CA ARG A 192 -4.26 37.87 -2.18
C ARG A 192 -4.41 37.57 -3.66
N ARG A 193 -3.40 37.92 -4.44
CA ARG A 193 -3.25 37.42 -5.81
C ARG A 193 -3.05 35.90 -5.73
N ALA A 194 -4.15 35.18 -5.84
CA ALA A 194 -4.13 33.71 -5.82
C ALA A 194 -3.60 33.21 -7.18
N GLY A 195 -2.50 32.47 -7.17
CA GLY A 195 -2.14 31.54 -8.24
C GLY A 195 -1.40 32.05 -9.46
N GLY A 196 -1.32 33.36 -9.72
CA GLY A 196 -0.75 33.92 -10.95
C GLY A 196 0.78 34.13 -10.98
N TYR A 197 1.56 33.36 -10.19
CA TYR A 197 2.99 33.64 -10.02
C TYR A 197 3.95 32.65 -10.68
N TYR A 198 3.46 31.50 -11.16
CA TYR A 198 4.33 30.49 -11.74
C TYR A 198 4.13 30.39 -13.25
N PRO A 199 5.22 30.19 -14.03
CA PRO A 199 5.15 29.96 -15.47
C PRO A 199 4.25 28.77 -15.83
N LEU A 200 3.65 28.79 -17.01
CA LEU A 200 2.76 27.74 -17.50
C LEU A 200 3.50 26.39 -17.54
N GLU A 201 4.71 26.38 -18.09
CA GLU A 201 5.55 25.19 -18.25
C GLU A 201 5.88 24.55 -16.90
N MET A 202 6.11 25.38 -15.86
CA MET A 202 6.30 24.88 -14.50
C MET A 202 5.03 24.21 -13.96
N LEU A 203 3.85 24.78 -14.21
CA LEU A 203 2.57 24.24 -13.76
C LEU A 203 2.18 22.99 -14.55
N GLN A 204 2.48 22.95 -15.84
CA GLN A 204 2.32 21.75 -16.68
C GLN A 204 3.19 20.61 -16.15
N ALA A 205 4.49 20.84 -15.98
CA ALA A 205 5.40 19.82 -15.44
C ALA A 205 4.95 19.35 -14.05
N LEU A 206 4.58 20.27 -13.16
CA LEU A 206 4.08 19.95 -11.83
C LEU A 206 2.79 19.11 -11.87
N SER A 207 1.88 19.41 -12.81
CA SER A 207 0.63 18.65 -13.02
C SER A 207 0.92 17.24 -13.50
N ILE A 208 1.79 17.08 -14.49
CA ILE A 208 2.15 15.78 -15.06
C ILE A 208 2.88 14.92 -14.03
N VAL A 209 3.83 15.50 -13.28
CA VAL A 209 4.51 14.77 -12.18
C VAL A 209 3.50 14.30 -11.12
N TRP A 210 2.53 15.15 -10.77
CA TRP A 210 1.49 14.76 -9.82
C TRP A 210 0.60 13.62 -10.32
N LEU A 211 0.20 13.67 -11.60
CA LEU A 211 -0.75 12.73 -12.22
C LEU A 211 -0.11 11.37 -12.57
N PHE A 212 1.17 11.33 -12.90
CA PHE A 212 1.80 10.11 -13.43
C PHE A 212 2.89 9.53 -12.55
N ALA A 213 3.64 10.36 -11.78
CA ALA A 213 4.80 9.86 -11.07
C ALA A 213 4.47 9.20 -9.71
N GLY A 214 3.25 9.28 -9.20
CA GLY A 214 2.85 8.66 -7.93
C GLY A 214 3.65 9.11 -6.71
N LEU A 215 4.21 10.32 -6.73
CA LEU A 215 5.04 10.88 -5.66
C LEU A 215 4.21 11.50 -4.53
N ARG A 216 4.79 11.55 -3.33
CA ARG A 216 4.24 12.37 -2.24
C ARG A 216 4.44 13.85 -2.54
N SER A 217 3.54 14.72 -2.04
CA SER A 217 3.68 16.17 -2.22
C SER A 217 5.04 16.72 -1.77
N ASP A 218 5.62 16.15 -0.73
CA ASP A 218 6.95 16.54 -0.24
C ASP A 218 8.07 16.07 -1.18
N GLU A 219 7.95 14.90 -1.79
CA GLU A 219 8.86 14.38 -2.79
C GLU A 219 8.83 15.25 -4.05
N ILE A 220 7.61 15.61 -4.53
CA ILE A 220 7.43 16.47 -5.71
C ILE A 220 8.13 17.81 -5.56
N VAL A 221 7.87 18.53 -4.46
CA VAL A 221 8.43 19.89 -4.29
C VAL A 221 9.94 19.90 -4.01
N ARG A 222 10.53 18.74 -3.72
CA ARG A 222 11.96 18.58 -3.46
C ARG A 222 12.73 17.93 -4.61
N LEU A 223 12.07 17.67 -5.75
CA LEU A 223 12.80 17.24 -6.95
C LEU A 223 13.87 18.27 -7.31
N ARG A 224 15.02 17.81 -7.71
CA ARG A 224 16.18 18.64 -8.12
C ARG A 224 16.24 18.74 -9.63
N VAL A 225 16.86 19.75 -10.13
CA VAL A 225 17.22 19.86 -11.56
C VAL A 225 18.10 18.66 -11.94
N GLY A 226 17.84 18.08 -13.11
CA GLY A 226 18.54 16.88 -13.57
C GLY A 226 18.10 15.57 -12.89
N CYS A 227 16.93 15.55 -12.23
CA CYS A 227 16.42 14.34 -11.56
C CYS A 227 15.92 13.25 -12.53
N VAL A 228 15.79 13.53 -13.83
CA VAL A 228 15.41 12.55 -14.85
C VAL A 228 16.65 12.13 -15.63
N ARG A 229 16.87 10.82 -15.74
CA ARG A 229 17.96 10.25 -16.52
C ARG A 229 17.47 9.14 -17.43
N GLU A 230 18.18 8.93 -18.53
CA GLU A 230 17.97 7.79 -19.40
C GLU A 230 18.80 6.61 -18.91
N GLU A 231 18.19 5.43 -18.82
CA GLU A 231 18.89 4.20 -18.47
C GLU A 231 19.16 3.41 -19.76
N PRO A 232 20.43 3.20 -20.15
CA PRO A 232 20.77 2.55 -21.43
C PRO A 232 20.18 1.14 -21.58
N SER A 233 20.06 0.39 -20.47
CA SER A 233 19.49 -0.96 -20.48
C SER A 233 17.98 -0.96 -20.72
N ILE A 234 17.28 0.09 -20.33
CA ILE A 234 15.84 0.26 -20.53
C ILE A 234 15.57 0.85 -21.90
N ALA A 235 16.43 1.75 -22.39
CA ALA A 235 16.29 2.36 -23.72
C ALA A 235 16.31 1.33 -24.87
N GLN A 236 16.98 0.20 -24.69
CA GLN A 236 17.00 -0.90 -25.68
C GLN A 236 15.72 -1.74 -25.66
N GLN A 237 15.00 -1.78 -24.54
CA GLN A 237 13.80 -2.62 -24.34
C GLN A 237 12.49 -1.83 -24.48
N SER A 238 12.50 -0.55 -24.15
CA SER A 238 11.32 0.33 -24.21
C SER A 238 11.77 1.78 -24.36
N THR A 239 11.47 2.39 -25.50
CA THR A 239 11.70 3.83 -25.79
C THR A 239 10.83 4.77 -24.95
N GLN A 240 9.96 4.25 -24.09
CA GLN A 240 8.93 5.04 -23.37
C GLN A 240 9.25 5.28 -21.89
N CYS A 241 10.25 4.58 -21.33
CA CYS A 241 10.53 4.63 -19.90
C CYS A 241 11.83 5.38 -19.59
N ARG A 242 11.79 6.27 -18.60
CA ARG A 242 12.94 7.01 -18.04
C ARG A 242 13.01 6.78 -16.54
N MET A 243 14.18 7.03 -15.94
CA MET A 243 14.37 6.93 -14.50
C MET A 243 14.25 8.28 -13.84
N LEU A 244 13.48 8.35 -12.75
CA LEU A 244 13.35 9.52 -11.89
C LEU A 244 14.02 9.25 -10.55
N ASP A 245 15.01 10.09 -10.22
CA ASP A 245 15.70 10.04 -8.94
C ASP A 245 14.94 10.85 -7.89
N VAL A 246 14.50 10.16 -6.85
CA VAL A 246 13.75 10.72 -5.73
C VAL A 246 14.61 10.70 -4.48
N LEU A 247 14.84 11.88 -3.94
CA LEU A 247 15.75 12.03 -2.80
C LEU A 247 15.12 11.59 -1.48
N VAL A 248 15.97 11.51 -0.46
CA VAL A 248 15.64 11.15 0.91
C VAL A 248 14.32 11.79 1.37
N HIS A 249 13.36 10.97 1.72
CA HIS A 249 12.07 11.40 2.24
C HIS A 249 11.93 11.09 3.74
N LYS A 250 10.72 11.17 4.28
CA LYS A 250 10.41 10.96 5.72
C LYS A 250 10.98 9.65 6.30
N THR A 251 11.18 8.63 5.49
CA THR A 251 11.70 7.31 5.90
C THR A 251 13.20 7.11 5.66
N GLY A 252 13.90 8.14 5.15
CA GLY A 252 15.37 8.21 5.15
C GLY A 252 16.11 7.47 4.04
N THR A 253 15.46 7.08 2.94
CA THR A 253 16.11 6.48 1.77
C THR A 253 15.80 7.25 0.50
N ALA A 254 16.83 7.53 -0.31
CA ALA A 254 16.67 7.93 -1.70
C ALA A 254 16.37 6.68 -2.53
N PHE A 255 15.63 6.82 -3.64
CA PHE A 255 15.33 5.74 -4.56
C PHE A 255 15.14 6.29 -5.97
N SER A 256 15.42 5.43 -6.95
CA SER A 256 15.13 5.72 -8.36
C SER A 256 13.97 4.85 -8.81
N LYS A 257 13.17 5.37 -9.73
CA LYS A 257 12.00 4.65 -10.24
C LYS A 257 11.76 4.93 -11.70
N PRO A 258 11.23 3.97 -12.45
CA PRO A 258 10.81 4.21 -13.82
C PRO A 258 9.57 5.14 -13.84
N ILE A 259 9.55 6.02 -14.83
CA ILE A 259 8.45 6.96 -15.11
C ILE A 259 8.11 6.94 -16.59
N ASP A 260 6.87 7.30 -16.90
CA ASP A 260 6.42 7.45 -18.29
C ASP A 260 7.17 8.56 -19.00
N ARG A 261 7.33 8.41 -20.31
CA ARG A 261 7.99 9.39 -21.19
C ARG A 261 7.41 10.80 -21.02
N VAL A 262 6.08 10.92 -20.89
CA VAL A 262 5.39 12.21 -20.71
C VAL A 262 5.89 12.99 -19.50
N VAL A 263 6.26 12.29 -18.41
CA VAL A 263 6.81 12.94 -17.21
C VAL A 263 8.18 13.52 -17.48
N GLY A 264 9.06 12.74 -18.12
CA GLY A 264 10.40 13.18 -18.51
C GLY A 264 10.36 14.36 -19.47
N GLU A 265 9.47 14.32 -20.47
CA GLU A 265 9.30 15.39 -21.44
C GLU A 265 8.78 16.70 -20.80
N ALA A 266 7.81 16.58 -19.90
CA ALA A 266 7.28 17.76 -19.18
C ALA A 266 8.33 18.39 -18.26
N ILE A 267 9.15 17.59 -17.58
CA ILE A 267 10.27 18.08 -16.76
C ILE A 267 11.31 18.77 -17.66
N ALA A 268 11.73 18.14 -18.74
CA ALA A 268 12.71 18.69 -19.68
C ALA A 268 12.20 19.98 -20.36
N ALA A 269 10.89 20.06 -20.66
CA ALA A 269 10.29 21.28 -21.20
C ALA A 269 10.38 22.45 -20.21
N TRP A 270 10.12 22.17 -18.92
CA TRP A 270 10.30 23.16 -17.88
C TRP A 270 11.77 23.55 -17.67
N GLU A 271 12.68 22.58 -17.61
CA GLU A 271 14.11 22.84 -17.42
C GLU A 271 14.72 23.72 -18.51
N ARG A 272 14.26 23.59 -19.75
CA ARG A 272 14.72 24.42 -20.88
C ARG A 272 14.37 25.91 -20.76
N VAL A 273 13.22 26.23 -20.20
CA VAL A 273 12.73 27.63 -20.07
C VAL A 273 12.85 28.18 -18.65
N ARG A 274 13.25 27.35 -17.72
CA ARG A 274 13.39 27.68 -16.33
C ARG A 274 14.51 28.71 -16.14
N PRO A 275 14.22 29.90 -15.55
CA PRO A 275 15.29 30.82 -15.23
C PRO A 275 16.20 30.25 -14.13
N VAL A 276 17.47 30.56 -14.19
CA VAL A 276 18.45 30.18 -13.16
C VAL A 276 17.96 30.69 -11.81
N GLN A 277 18.01 29.84 -10.80
CA GLN A 277 17.60 30.15 -9.43
C GLN A 277 18.80 29.98 -8.49
N PRO A 278 18.89 30.77 -7.41
CA PRO A 278 19.89 30.51 -6.38
C PRO A 278 19.62 29.15 -5.72
N ALA A 279 20.69 28.45 -5.37
CA ALA A 279 20.61 27.23 -4.57
C ALA A 279 19.91 27.52 -3.24
N ALA A 280 19.09 26.59 -2.78
CA ALA A 280 18.35 26.71 -1.54
C ALA A 280 18.63 25.51 -0.62
N LEU A 281 18.62 25.75 0.69
CA LEU A 281 18.87 24.72 1.68
C LEU A 281 17.74 23.67 1.68
N ASP A 282 18.08 22.43 1.36
CA ASP A 282 17.20 21.31 1.66
C ASP A 282 17.31 20.95 3.15
N VAL A 283 16.32 21.37 3.92
CA VAL A 283 16.30 21.22 5.39
C VAL A 283 16.40 19.74 5.83
N LYS A 284 16.10 18.77 4.95
CA LYS A 284 16.17 17.35 5.30
C LYS A 284 17.54 16.73 5.08
N THR A 285 18.28 17.20 4.09
CA THR A 285 19.64 16.70 3.79
C THR A 285 20.72 17.63 4.30
N GLY A 286 20.39 18.89 4.60
CA GLY A 286 21.37 19.93 4.96
C GLY A 286 22.16 20.47 3.78
N GLU A 287 21.84 20.08 2.54
CA GLU A 287 22.56 20.46 1.33
C GLU A 287 21.98 21.72 0.69
N GLN A 288 22.86 22.52 0.06
CA GLN A 288 22.45 23.58 -0.86
C GLN A 288 22.17 22.96 -2.23
N VAL A 289 20.93 23.08 -2.73
CA VAL A 289 20.45 22.38 -3.92
C VAL A 289 19.65 23.28 -4.84
N ASP A 290 19.64 22.94 -6.12
CA ASP A 290 18.78 23.57 -7.12
C ASP A 290 17.47 22.79 -7.25
N PHE A 291 16.41 23.28 -6.61
CA PHE A 291 15.09 22.65 -6.69
C PHE A 291 14.46 22.83 -8.07
N LEU A 292 13.97 21.75 -8.66
CA LEU A 292 13.30 21.78 -9.97
C LEU A 292 12.12 22.78 -9.97
N PHE A 293 11.25 22.71 -8.97
CA PHE A 293 10.08 23.57 -8.83
C PHE A 293 10.36 24.78 -7.94
N SER A 294 11.27 25.63 -8.40
CA SER A 294 11.59 26.93 -7.80
C SER A 294 11.42 28.06 -8.81
N TYR A 295 10.96 29.21 -8.35
CA TYR A 295 10.77 30.41 -9.13
C TYR A 295 10.89 31.66 -8.28
N ARG A 296 11.59 32.71 -8.78
CA ARG A 296 11.88 33.95 -8.05
C ARG A 296 12.52 33.68 -6.69
N ALA A 297 13.58 32.88 -6.68
CA ALA A 297 14.36 32.47 -5.51
C ALA A 297 13.54 31.77 -4.40
N ARG A 298 12.41 31.15 -4.73
CA ARG A 298 11.57 30.43 -3.77
C ARG A 298 11.14 29.07 -4.31
N ALA A 299 11.39 28.03 -3.55
CA ALA A 299 10.82 26.71 -3.82
C ALA A 299 9.28 26.75 -3.65
N ILE A 300 8.59 25.97 -4.46
CA ILE A 300 7.12 25.85 -4.37
C ILE A 300 6.71 25.25 -3.02
N PRO A 301 5.79 25.87 -2.27
CA PRO A 301 5.36 25.29 -1.00
C PRO A 301 4.51 24.04 -1.21
N ARG A 302 4.73 22.99 -0.42
CA ARG A 302 3.97 21.73 -0.47
C ARG A 302 2.44 21.93 -0.48
N ALA A 303 1.95 22.93 0.24
CA ALA A 303 0.54 23.26 0.29
C ALA A 303 -0.03 23.74 -1.05
N TYR A 304 0.81 24.17 -2.00
CA TYR A 304 0.39 24.69 -3.28
C TYR A 304 -0.36 23.64 -4.11
N LEU A 305 0.13 22.38 -4.12
CA LEU A 305 -0.53 21.30 -4.85
C LEU A 305 -1.99 21.15 -4.43
N ASN A 306 -2.24 21.02 -3.12
CA ASN A 306 -3.60 20.78 -2.63
C ASN A 306 -4.49 22.04 -2.58
N ARG A 307 -3.90 23.23 -2.47
CA ARG A 307 -4.67 24.47 -2.33
C ARG A 307 -4.95 25.19 -3.65
N TYR A 308 -4.10 24.97 -4.66
CA TYR A 308 -4.18 25.71 -5.91
C TYR A 308 -4.17 24.83 -7.15
N LEU A 309 -3.15 23.94 -7.31
CA LEU A 309 -3.02 23.15 -8.54
C LEU A 309 -4.17 22.16 -8.72
N ILE A 310 -4.43 21.33 -7.72
CA ILE A 310 -5.50 20.32 -7.80
C ILE A 310 -6.88 20.97 -8.00
N PRO A 311 -7.27 22.02 -7.25
CA PRO A 311 -8.50 22.75 -7.54
C PRO A 311 -8.55 23.39 -8.93
N LEU A 312 -7.42 23.83 -9.48
CA LEU A 312 -7.34 24.34 -10.85
C LEU A 312 -7.68 23.22 -11.85
N LEU A 313 -7.05 22.06 -11.71
CA LEU A 313 -7.29 20.91 -12.57
C LEU A 313 -8.72 20.38 -12.44
N CYS A 314 -9.28 20.31 -11.24
CA CYS A 314 -10.69 19.94 -11.02
C CYS A 314 -11.64 20.92 -11.76
N ARG A 315 -11.37 22.21 -11.69
CA ARG A 315 -12.17 23.24 -12.41
C ARG A 315 -12.08 23.04 -13.92
N LYS A 316 -10.88 22.85 -14.46
CA LYS A 316 -10.68 22.58 -15.88
C LYS A 316 -11.36 21.30 -16.33
N ALA A 317 -11.30 20.26 -15.50
CA ALA A 317 -11.94 18.98 -15.74
C ALA A 317 -13.48 19.01 -15.57
N GLY A 318 -14.06 20.10 -15.07
CA GLY A 318 -15.50 20.20 -14.79
C GLY A 318 -15.96 19.27 -13.67
N ILE A 319 -15.08 18.93 -12.70
CA ILE A 319 -15.39 18.00 -11.60
C ILE A 319 -15.33 18.69 -10.23
N PRO A 320 -16.04 18.18 -9.22
CA PRO A 320 -15.93 18.69 -7.87
C PRO A 320 -14.55 18.36 -7.27
N CYS A 321 -14.02 19.25 -6.41
CA CYS A 321 -12.76 19.03 -5.70
C CYS A 321 -12.86 17.97 -4.59
N ALA A 322 -14.03 17.38 -4.39
CA ALA A 322 -14.29 16.33 -3.39
C ALA A 322 -15.34 15.35 -3.90
N ASP A 323 -15.17 14.08 -3.53
CA ASP A 323 -16.13 12.99 -3.76
C ASP A 323 -16.58 12.38 -2.41
N ALA A 324 -17.31 11.26 -2.45
CA ALA A 324 -17.78 10.54 -1.26
C ALA A 324 -16.62 10.13 -0.31
N ARG A 325 -15.40 9.96 -0.83
CA ARG A 325 -14.19 9.64 -0.07
C ARG A 325 -13.44 10.87 0.45
N GLY A 326 -13.97 12.07 0.19
CA GLY A 326 -13.46 13.37 0.62
C GLY A 326 -12.69 14.12 -0.45
N GLN A 327 -11.93 15.15 -0.04
CA GLN A 327 -11.21 16.00 -1.00
C GLN A 327 -10.20 15.24 -1.86
N ILE A 328 -10.16 15.55 -3.15
CA ILE A 328 -9.10 15.13 -4.07
C ILE A 328 -7.80 15.79 -3.61
N SER A 329 -6.76 15.01 -3.40
CA SER A 329 -5.49 15.47 -2.85
C SER A 329 -4.31 14.74 -3.49
N SER A 330 -3.12 15.32 -3.33
CA SER A 330 -1.87 14.73 -3.84
C SER A 330 -1.65 13.29 -3.33
N HIS A 331 -2.08 12.99 -2.11
CA HIS A 331 -1.95 11.66 -1.53
C HIS A 331 -2.90 10.64 -2.16
N ARG A 332 -4.11 11.08 -2.57
CA ARG A 332 -5.08 10.21 -3.25
C ARG A 332 -4.64 9.82 -4.65
N ALA A 333 -4.00 10.73 -5.39
CA ALA A 333 -3.40 10.40 -6.69
C ALA A 333 -2.41 9.23 -6.57
N ARG A 334 -1.52 9.29 -5.56
CA ARG A 334 -0.58 8.19 -5.29
C ARG A 334 -1.28 6.86 -5.00
N SER A 335 -2.39 6.87 -4.23
CA SER A 335 -3.19 5.67 -3.99
C SER A 335 -3.89 5.17 -5.26
N THR A 336 -4.36 6.07 -6.12
CA THR A 336 -4.98 5.71 -7.40
C THR A 336 -3.98 5.04 -8.33
N ILE A 337 -2.82 5.66 -8.55
CA ILE A 337 -1.76 5.11 -9.41
C ILE A 337 -1.26 3.76 -8.87
N ALA A 338 -1.02 3.66 -7.56
CA ALA A 338 -0.59 2.41 -6.94
C ALA A 338 -1.62 1.28 -7.13
N SER A 339 -2.92 1.60 -6.99
CA SER A 339 -4.00 0.63 -7.24
C SER A 339 -4.09 0.25 -8.71
N GLN A 340 -3.89 1.19 -9.63
CA GLN A 340 -3.89 0.91 -11.07
C GLN A 340 -2.72 0.01 -11.48
N LEU A 341 -1.50 0.27 -10.98
CA LEU A 341 -0.33 -0.57 -11.23
C LEU A 341 -0.50 -1.99 -10.68
N PHE A 342 -1.12 -2.10 -9.49
CA PHE A 342 -1.40 -3.39 -8.87
C PHE A 342 -2.50 -4.19 -9.56
N ASN A 343 -3.50 -3.51 -10.17
CA ASN A 343 -4.63 -4.13 -10.86
C ASN A 343 -4.47 -4.11 -12.40
N ALA A 344 -3.29 -3.79 -12.92
CA ALA A 344 -3.01 -3.78 -14.34
C ALA A 344 -3.15 -5.19 -14.97
N ARG A 345 -3.16 -5.26 -16.30
CA ARG A 345 -3.18 -6.54 -17.02
C ARG A 345 -1.95 -7.40 -16.67
N GLU A 346 -0.80 -6.75 -16.56
CA GLU A 346 0.44 -7.32 -16.04
C GLU A 346 0.77 -6.56 -14.74
N PRO A 347 0.28 -7.05 -13.58
CA PRO A 347 0.34 -6.31 -12.35
C PRO A 347 1.74 -6.34 -11.74
N MET A 348 2.15 -5.20 -11.18
CA MET A 348 3.29 -5.19 -10.28
C MET A 348 2.93 -5.97 -9.00
N ASN A 349 3.82 -6.85 -8.57
CA ASN A 349 3.66 -7.49 -7.27
C ASN A 349 3.85 -6.48 -6.12
N LEU A 350 3.52 -6.89 -4.89
CA LEU A 350 3.56 -5.99 -3.73
C LEU A 350 4.97 -5.44 -3.44
N PHE A 351 6.01 -6.23 -3.69
CA PHE A 351 7.40 -5.83 -3.44
C PHE A 351 7.92 -4.87 -4.51
N GLU A 352 7.59 -5.12 -5.78
CA GLU A 352 7.89 -4.21 -6.88
C GLU A 352 7.20 -2.86 -6.68
N LEU A 353 5.92 -2.89 -6.30
CA LEU A 353 5.16 -1.69 -5.99
C LEU A 353 5.71 -0.98 -4.75
N GLN A 354 6.20 -1.72 -3.74
CA GLN A 354 6.88 -1.17 -2.58
C GLN A 354 8.14 -0.40 -3.01
N ALA A 355 8.97 -1.01 -3.85
CA ALA A 355 10.19 -0.39 -4.39
C ALA A 355 9.84 0.86 -5.23
N TRP A 356 8.87 0.74 -6.14
CA TRP A 356 8.40 1.84 -6.98
C TRP A 356 7.85 3.02 -6.17
N LEU A 357 7.18 2.77 -5.06
CA LEU A 357 6.68 3.78 -4.13
C LEU A 357 7.76 4.28 -3.14
N GLY A 358 8.92 3.65 -3.05
CA GLY A 358 9.94 3.96 -2.05
C GLY A 358 9.47 3.73 -0.62
N HIS A 359 8.77 2.62 -0.35
CA HIS A 359 8.35 2.23 0.99
C HIS A 359 9.37 1.28 1.62
N ARG A 360 9.63 1.42 2.91
CA ARG A 360 10.50 0.50 3.67
C ARG A 360 9.83 -0.83 4.00
N SER A 361 8.50 -0.85 4.08
CA SER A 361 7.73 -2.02 4.52
C SER A 361 6.56 -2.29 3.58
N PRO A 362 6.31 -3.57 3.21
CA PRO A 362 5.14 -3.99 2.46
C PRO A 362 3.82 -3.58 3.13
N ALA A 363 3.75 -3.60 4.46
CA ALA A 363 2.58 -3.17 5.22
C ALA A 363 2.19 -1.71 4.91
N THR A 364 3.18 -0.83 4.66
CA THR A 364 2.91 0.54 4.22
C THR A 364 2.29 0.55 2.82
N THR A 365 2.72 -0.34 1.92
CA THR A 365 2.21 -0.42 0.55
C THR A 365 0.76 -0.90 0.51
N GLN A 366 0.38 -1.84 1.36
CA GLN A 366 -1.00 -2.34 1.48
C GLN A 366 -2.04 -1.22 1.72
N HIS A 367 -1.66 -0.12 2.39
CA HIS A 367 -2.54 1.02 2.59
C HIS A 367 -2.85 1.83 1.32
N TYR A 368 -2.12 1.59 0.24
CA TYR A 368 -2.28 2.28 -1.05
C TYR A 368 -2.97 1.43 -2.11
N VAL A 369 -3.11 0.13 -1.89
CA VAL A 369 -3.63 -0.84 -2.85
C VAL A 369 -5.05 -1.23 -2.49
N ALA A 370 -5.97 -1.09 -3.44
CA ALA A 370 -7.31 -1.65 -3.37
C ALA A 370 -7.38 -2.88 -4.29
N PHE A 371 -7.68 -4.04 -3.73
CA PHE A 371 -8.01 -5.22 -4.53
C PHE A 371 -9.33 -5.00 -5.25
N THR A 372 -9.36 -5.23 -6.55
CA THR A 372 -10.61 -5.31 -7.29
C THR A 372 -11.14 -6.74 -7.29
N PRO A 373 -12.47 -6.96 -7.34
CA PRO A 373 -13.05 -8.31 -7.47
C PRO A 373 -12.48 -9.06 -8.68
N THR A 374 -12.25 -8.36 -9.79
CA THR A 374 -11.66 -8.92 -11.02
C THR A 374 -10.23 -9.41 -10.80
N GLN A 375 -9.40 -8.64 -10.10
CA GLN A 375 -8.02 -9.04 -9.78
C GLN A 375 -8.01 -10.26 -8.85
N LEU A 376 -8.90 -10.30 -7.86
CA LEU A 376 -9.02 -11.43 -6.97
C LEU A 376 -9.48 -12.69 -7.70
N ALA A 377 -10.48 -12.56 -8.58
CA ALA A 377 -10.97 -13.67 -9.40
C ALA A 377 -9.88 -14.20 -10.35
N ARG A 378 -9.11 -13.29 -10.96
CA ARG A 378 -7.97 -13.65 -11.81
C ARG A 378 -6.89 -14.41 -11.03
N ALA A 379 -6.44 -13.90 -9.90
CA ALA A 379 -5.45 -14.55 -9.04
C ALA A 379 -5.93 -15.93 -8.56
N TYR A 380 -7.22 -16.06 -8.22
CA TYR A 380 -7.82 -17.32 -7.85
C TYR A 380 -7.82 -18.32 -9.03
N SER A 381 -8.13 -17.85 -10.24
CA SER A 381 -8.10 -18.68 -11.46
C SER A 381 -6.67 -19.11 -11.83
N GLU A 382 -5.71 -18.18 -11.77
CA GLU A 382 -4.28 -18.44 -12.06
C GLU A 382 -3.65 -19.40 -11.03
N ALA A 383 -4.14 -19.42 -9.80
CA ALA A 383 -3.73 -20.38 -8.78
C ALA A 383 -4.17 -21.82 -9.08
N GLN A 384 -4.95 -22.04 -10.15
CA GLN A 384 -5.49 -23.35 -10.57
C GLN A 384 -6.29 -24.09 -9.49
N TYR A 385 -6.63 -23.42 -8.40
CA TYR A 385 -7.35 -24.01 -7.28
C TYR A 385 -8.74 -24.49 -7.68
N PHE A 386 -9.41 -23.74 -8.56
CA PHE A 386 -10.72 -24.12 -9.09
C PHE A 386 -10.65 -25.38 -9.97
N GLN A 387 -9.64 -25.47 -10.84
CA GLN A 387 -9.44 -26.68 -11.68
C GLN A 387 -9.13 -27.93 -10.83
N ARG A 388 -8.36 -27.73 -9.76
CA ARG A 388 -8.08 -28.81 -8.79
C ARG A 388 -9.35 -29.28 -8.10
N ASN A 389 -10.21 -28.36 -7.67
CA ASN A 389 -11.49 -28.71 -7.04
C ASN A 389 -12.45 -29.40 -8.03
N LEU A 390 -12.50 -28.95 -9.29
CA LEU A 390 -13.30 -29.63 -10.33
C LEU A 390 -12.84 -31.08 -10.54
N ARG A 391 -11.53 -31.31 -10.65
CA ARG A 391 -10.99 -32.67 -10.78
C ARG A 391 -11.34 -33.55 -9.59
N MET A 392 -11.33 -32.99 -8.39
CA MET A 392 -11.74 -33.73 -7.20
C MET A 392 -13.25 -34.02 -7.20
N MET A 393 -14.08 -33.06 -7.64
CA MET A 393 -15.52 -33.28 -7.80
C MET A 393 -15.81 -34.34 -8.85
N ASP A 394 -15.09 -34.36 -9.96
CA ASP A 394 -15.23 -35.38 -11.00
C ASP A 394 -14.93 -36.77 -10.42
N VAL A 395 -13.86 -36.92 -9.64
CA VAL A 395 -13.51 -38.18 -8.95
C VAL A 395 -14.61 -38.60 -7.93
N LEU A 396 -15.14 -37.62 -7.19
CA LEU A 396 -16.21 -37.91 -6.19
C LEU A 396 -17.57 -38.24 -6.81
N ILE A 397 -17.84 -37.80 -8.03
CA ILE A 397 -19.10 -38.03 -8.73
C ILE A 397 -19.02 -39.25 -9.66
N ASP A 398 -17.82 -39.63 -10.11
CA ASP A 398 -17.64 -40.76 -11.03
C ASP A 398 -17.79 -42.09 -10.27
N ARG A 399 -18.95 -42.74 -10.50
CA ARG A 399 -19.28 -44.03 -9.92
C ARG A 399 -18.29 -45.14 -10.31
N GLN A 400 -17.68 -45.10 -11.49
CA GLN A 400 -16.73 -46.10 -11.94
C GLN A 400 -15.45 -46.09 -11.06
N VAL A 401 -15.00 -44.93 -10.62
CA VAL A 401 -13.87 -44.81 -9.68
C VAL A 401 -14.18 -45.41 -8.31
N ILE A 402 -15.45 -45.40 -7.92
CA ILE A 402 -15.94 -46.01 -6.66
C ILE A 402 -16.12 -47.54 -6.81
N ASP A 403 -16.58 -48.01 -7.98
CA ASP A 403 -16.85 -49.42 -8.23
C ASP A 403 -15.59 -50.23 -8.54
N ASP A 404 -14.50 -49.64 -9.04
CA ASP A 404 -13.20 -50.29 -9.35
C ASP A 404 -12.33 -50.61 -8.14
N GLY A 405 -12.90 -50.73 -6.96
CA GLY A 405 -12.21 -51.20 -5.75
C GLY A 405 -11.49 -50.12 -4.92
N CYS A 406 -11.64 -48.87 -5.26
CA CYS A 406 -11.36 -47.76 -4.36
C CYS A 406 -12.49 -47.66 -3.34
N THR A 407 -12.28 -48.31 -2.22
CA THR A 407 -13.09 -48.36 -1.00
C THR A 407 -14.03 -47.16 -0.75
N ASP A 408 -15.01 -47.34 0.15
CA ASP A 408 -16.04 -46.41 0.62
C ASP A 408 -15.66 -44.95 0.91
N GLN A 409 -14.47 -44.45 0.50
CA GLN A 409 -13.95 -43.13 0.80
C GLN A 409 -13.32 -42.45 -0.44
N PRO A 410 -14.11 -42.04 -1.45
CA PRO A 410 -13.62 -41.41 -2.69
C PRO A 410 -12.86 -40.11 -2.45
N TRP A 411 -13.05 -39.44 -1.29
CA TRP A 411 -12.32 -38.25 -0.90
C TRP A 411 -10.82 -38.45 -0.56
N ARG A 412 -10.36 -39.70 -0.52
CA ARG A 412 -8.94 -40.04 -0.33
C ARG A 412 -8.10 -39.93 -1.61
N TYR A 413 -8.73 -39.81 -2.76
CA TYR A 413 -8.03 -39.80 -4.03
C TYR A 413 -8.22 -38.48 -4.74
N TYR A 414 -7.19 -38.02 -5.42
CA TYR A 414 -7.30 -36.90 -6.37
C TYR A 414 -6.69 -37.26 -7.71
N ASP A 415 -7.34 -36.83 -8.77
CA ASP A 415 -6.99 -37.15 -10.14
C ASP A 415 -5.78 -36.36 -10.62
N LEU A 416 -4.75 -37.07 -11.06
CA LEU A 416 -3.54 -36.51 -11.66
C LEU A 416 -3.58 -36.51 -13.21
N GLY A 417 -4.70 -36.85 -13.81
CA GLY A 417 -4.86 -37.02 -15.25
C GLY A 417 -4.61 -38.46 -15.71
N HIS A 418 -3.41 -38.99 -15.51
CA HIS A 418 -3.02 -40.37 -15.89
C HIS A 418 -3.23 -41.41 -14.79
N GLY A 419 -3.63 -40.99 -13.59
CA GLY A 419 -3.86 -41.87 -12.46
C GLY A 419 -4.42 -41.10 -11.26
N LEU A 420 -4.65 -41.80 -10.18
CA LEU A 420 -5.20 -41.30 -8.94
C LEU A 420 -4.09 -41.29 -7.87
N CYS A 421 -4.08 -40.30 -6.99
CA CYS A 421 -3.16 -40.22 -5.88
C CYS A 421 -3.91 -40.25 -4.56
N SER A 422 -3.50 -41.14 -3.65
CA SER A 422 -4.06 -41.27 -2.31
C SER A 422 -3.28 -40.50 -1.23
N TYR A 423 -2.25 -39.73 -1.60
CA TYR A 423 -1.49 -38.92 -0.65
C TYR A 423 -2.35 -37.77 -0.10
N GLU A 424 -2.10 -37.37 1.16
CA GLU A 424 -2.94 -36.38 1.84
C GLU A 424 -3.00 -35.04 1.07
N PHE A 425 -4.22 -34.53 0.92
CA PHE A 425 -4.54 -33.38 0.06
C PHE A 425 -3.83 -32.08 0.47
N PHE A 426 -3.58 -31.89 1.76
CA PHE A 426 -3.02 -30.65 2.32
C PHE A 426 -1.52 -30.71 2.51
N ASP A 427 -0.91 -31.86 2.40
CA ASP A 427 0.51 -32.01 2.54
C ASP A 427 1.28 -31.84 1.24
N GLN A 428 2.45 -31.23 1.31
CA GLN A 428 3.32 -31.09 0.15
C GLN A 428 3.88 -32.46 -0.23
N CYS A 429 3.58 -32.93 -1.46
CA CYS A 429 4.06 -34.20 -1.95
C CYS A 429 5.59 -34.30 -1.87
N PRO A 430 6.16 -35.24 -1.13
CA PRO A 430 7.61 -35.39 -0.97
C PRO A 430 8.28 -35.96 -2.24
N HIS A 431 7.51 -36.57 -3.12
CA HIS A 431 8.00 -37.27 -4.32
C HIS A 431 8.15 -36.38 -5.55
N ARG A 432 7.94 -35.06 -5.44
CA ARG A 432 8.16 -34.07 -6.52
C ARG A 432 7.57 -34.49 -7.89
N MET A 433 6.36 -35.07 -7.88
CA MET A 433 5.69 -35.57 -9.09
C MET A 433 6.31 -36.83 -9.75
N ALA A 434 7.23 -37.53 -9.10
CA ALA A 434 7.75 -38.81 -9.56
C ALA A 434 6.72 -39.97 -9.32
N CYS A 435 5.52 -39.81 -9.91
CA CYS A 435 4.37 -40.67 -9.62
C CYS A 435 4.58 -42.13 -10.00
N ALA A 436 5.36 -42.43 -11.05
CA ALA A 436 5.64 -43.81 -11.49
C ALA A 436 6.33 -44.69 -10.43
N ARG A 437 7.04 -44.07 -9.50
CA ARG A 437 7.74 -44.75 -8.37
C ARG A 437 7.04 -44.60 -7.04
N CYS A 438 5.86 -43.97 -7.01
CA CYS A 438 5.19 -43.60 -5.78
C CYS A 438 4.14 -44.64 -5.38
N ASP A 439 4.17 -45.09 -4.13
CA ASP A 439 3.24 -46.08 -3.57
C ASP A 439 1.79 -45.54 -3.41
N PHE A 440 1.64 -44.21 -3.46
CA PHE A 440 0.33 -43.56 -3.39
C PHE A 440 -0.32 -43.35 -4.76
N TYR A 441 0.33 -43.76 -5.85
CA TYR A 441 -0.15 -43.55 -7.19
C TYR A 441 -0.82 -44.82 -7.74
N VAL A 442 -2.06 -44.69 -8.20
CA VAL A 442 -2.83 -45.74 -8.85
C VAL A 442 -3.08 -45.32 -10.31
N PRO A 443 -2.55 -46.04 -11.31
CA PRO A 443 -2.75 -45.70 -12.73
C PRO A 443 -4.21 -45.95 -13.13
N LYS A 444 -4.73 -45.12 -14.05
CA LYS A 444 -6.01 -45.39 -14.72
C LYS A 444 -5.80 -46.30 -15.90
N ASP A 445 -6.85 -47.09 -16.25
CA ASP A 445 -6.78 -47.98 -17.40
C ASP A 445 -6.56 -47.21 -18.72
N SER A 446 -7.09 -46.01 -18.86
CA SER A 446 -6.81 -45.10 -19.97
C SER A 446 -5.33 -44.74 -20.18
N SER A 447 -4.49 -44.91 -19.15
CA SER A 447 -3.04 -44.57 -19.19
C SER A 447 -2.20 -45.75 -19.72
N ARG A 448 -2.80 -46.90 -19.99
CA ARG A 448 -2.08 -48.12 -20.42
C ARG A 448 -1.27 -47.88 -21.70
N ALA A 449 -1.85 -47.21 -22.68
CA ALA A 449 -1.16 -46.89 -23.94
C ALA A 449 0.05 -46.01 -23.75
N ASP A 450 -0.05 -45.00 -22.90
CA ASP A 450 1.03 -44.07 -22.58
C ASP A 450 2.16 -44.77 -21.80
N LEU A 451 1.83 -45.64 -20.85
CA LEU A 451 2.79 -46.44 -20.11
C LEU A 451 3.54 -47.43 -21.02
N LEU A 452 2.86 -48.06 -21.96
CA LEU A 452 3.50 -48.94 -22.96
C LEU A 452 4.40 -48.17 -23.91
N SER A 453 3.99 -46.97 -24.33
CA SER A 453 4.82 -46.11 -25.16
C SER A 453 6.07 -45.65 -24.40
N SER A 454 5.93 -45.25 -23.13
CA SER A 454 7.06 -44.90 -22.27
C SER A 454 8.05 -46.03 -22.06
N LYS A 455 7.54 -47.25 -21.83
CA LYS A 455 8.37 -48.46 -21.72
C LYS A 455 9.18 -48.71 -23.01
N THR A 456 8.51 -48.60 -24.15
CA THR A 456 9.18 -48.78 -25.46
C THR A 456 10.32 -47.73 -25.66
N GLY A 457 10.04 -46.47 -25.28
CA GLY A 457 11.05 -45.40 -25.34
C GLY A 457 12.26 -45.68 -24.43
N MET A 458 12.04 -46.19 -23.22
CA MET A 458 13.12 -46.54 -22.29
C MET A 458 13.98 -47.71 -22.83
N ILE A 459 13.36 -48.74 -23.40
CA ILE A 459 14.07 -49.85 -24.01
C ILE A 459 14.96 -49.36 -25.18
N HIS A 460 14.44 -48.45 -26.01
CA HIS A 460 15.18 -47.84 -27.09
C HIS A 460 16.37 -47.02 -26.59
N MET A 461 16.18 -46.24 -25.50
CA MET A 461 17.28 -45.49 -24.88
C MET A 461 18.40 -46.40 -24.35
N LEU A 462 18.04 -47.53 -23.71
CA LEU A 462 19.00 -48.50 -23.18
C LEU A 462 19.78 -49.23 -24.28
N GLN A 463 19.21 -49.37 -25.49
CA GLN A 463 19.82 -50.10 -26.62
C GLN A 463 20.64 -49.21 -27.55
N GLU A 464 20.25 -47.95 -27.76
CA GLU A 464 20.81 -47.11 -28.81
C GLU A 464 21.62 -45.91 -28.33
N ILE A 465 21.53 -45.54 -27.04
CA ILE A 465 22.24 -44.38 -26.50
C ILE A 465 23.43 -44.86 -25.64
N PRO A 466 24.65 -44.35 -25.82
CA PRO A 466 25.74 -44.61 -24.90
C PRO A 466 25.47 -43.91 -23.56
N LEU A 467 25.16 -44.69 -22.55
CA LEU A 467 24.81 -44.23 -21.22
C LEU A 467 25.92 -44.56 -20.22
N THR A 468 26.15 -43.72 -19.25
CA THR A 468 26.97 -44.02 -18.08
C THR A 468 26.25 -45.07 -17.18
N ASP A 469 27.01 -45.74 -16.31
CA ASP A 469 26.44 -46.76 -15.42
C ASP A 469 25.31 -46.20 -14.52
N ASP A 470 25.45 -44.95 -14.03
CA ASP A 470 24.44 -44.27 -13.24
C ASP A 470 23.17 -43.95 -14.04
N GLU A 471 23.30 -43.48 -15.27
CA GLU A 471 22.18 -43.21 -16.18
C GLU A 471 21.45 -44.49 -16.58
N ARG A 472 22.18 -45.55 -16.84
CA ARG A 472 21.63 -46.88 -17.11
C ARG A 472 20.82 -47.40 -15.95
N ALA A 473 21.37 -47.34 -14.73
CA ALA A 473 20.68 -47.79 -13.52
C ALA A 473 19.42 -46.95 -13.23
N ALA A 474 19.43 -45.65 -13.54
CA ALA A 474 18.28 -44.79 -13.40
C ALA A 474 17.14 -45.18 -14.36
N ILE A 475 17.46 -45.46 -15.65
CA ILE A 475 16.45 -45.85 -16.67
C ILE A 475 15.92 -47.27 -16.40
N GLU A 476 16.76 -48.22 -15.97
CA GLU A 476 16.32 -49.54 -15.55
C GLU A 476 15.36 -49.49 -14.37
N GLY A 477 15.65 -48.64 -13.38
CA GLY A 477 14.75 -48.42 -12.26
C GLY A 477 13.41 -47.78 -12.65
N ASP A 478 13.38 -46.88 -13.66
CA ASP A 478 12.15 -46.31 -14.20
C ASP A 478 11.34 -47.35 -15.00
N GLN A 479 12.04 -48.23 -15.79
CA GLN A 479 11.42 -49.33 -16.50
C GLN A 479 10.75 -50.32 -15.54
N GLU A 480 11.42 -50.68 -14.42
CA GLU A 480 10.83 -51.57 -13.41
C GLU A 480 9.58 -50.92 -12.76
N ALA A 481 9.60 -49.60 -12.54
CA ALA A 481 8.44 -48.87 -12.01
C ALA A 481 7.25 -48.91 -12.99
N VAL A 482 7.48 -48.68 -14.27
CA VAL A 482 6.45 -48.75 -15.33
C VAL A 482 5.93 -50.17 -15.47
N ASP A 483 6.78 -51.19 -15.38
CA ASP A 483 6.36 -52.62 -15.43
C ASP A 483 5.50 -53.02 -14.22
N ARG A 484 5.76 -52.42 -13.08
CA ARG A 484 4.95 -52.60 -11.86
C ARG A 484 3.54 -52.01 -12.07
N LEU A 485 3.45 -50.80 -12.64
CA LEU A 485 2.21 -50.12 -12.94
C LEU A 485 1.37 -50.90 -14.01
N LEU A 486 2.03 -51.39 -15.04
CA LEU A 486 1.37 -52.22 -16.08
C LEU A 486 0.81 -53.54 -15.50
N ARG A 487 1.56 -54.22 -14.63
CA ARG A 487 1.06 -55.42 -13.94
C ARG A 487 -0.13 -55.10 -13.03
N HIS A 488 -0.12 -53.92 -12.42
CA HIS A 488 -1.27 -53.49 -11.60
C HIS A 488 -2.51 -53.31 -12.45
N LEU A 489 -2.41 -52.77 -13.67
CA LEU A 489 -3.50 -52.63 -14.62
C LEU A 489 -3.98 -53.99 -15.18
N ASP A 490 -3.11 -54.99 -15.31
CA ASP A 490 -3.47 -56.33 -15.78
C ASP A 490 -4.33 -57.09 -14.75
N GLY A 491 -4.28 -56.73 -13.49
CA GLY A 491 -5.09 -57.29 -12.41
C GLY A 491 -6.49 -56.68 -12.26
N ILE A 492 -6.79 -55.63 -13.00
CA ILE A 492 -8.11 -54.98 -12.96
C ILE A 492 -8.99 -55.54 -14.07
N PRO A 493 -10.20 -56.08 -13.77
CA PRO A 493 -11.09 -56.58 -14.82
C PRO A 493 -11.54 -55.43 -15.72
N THR A 494 -11.35 -55.57 -17.03
CA THR A 494 -11.70 -54.59 -18.05
C THR A 494 -13.23 -54.43 -18.13
N PRO A 495 -13.84 -53.27 -17.90
CA PRO A 495 -15.24 -53.07 -18.19
C PRO A 495 -15.47 -53.10 -19.69
N ASP A 496 -16.48 -53.83 -20.14
CA ASP A 496 -16.91 -53.85 -21.53
C ASP A 496 -17.19 -52.43 -22.06
N ARG A 497 -16.77 -52.17 -23.28
CA ARG A 497 -16.94 -50.90 -23.99
C ARG A 497 -18.40 -50.43 -23.96
N LEU A 498 -18.73 -49.50 -23.10
CA LEU A 498 -19.96 -48.76 -23.21
C LEU A 498 -19.75 -47.60 -24.20
N THR A 499 -20.47 -47.70 -25.31
CA THR A 499 -20.58 -46.73 -26.39
C THR A 499 -20.97 -45.35 -25.86
N SER A 500 -20.23 -44.32 -26.25
CA SER A 500 -20.52 -42.91 -26.00
C SER A 500 -21.96 -42.54 -26.33
N PRO A 501 -22.72 -41.89 -25.48
CA PRO A 501 -24.00 -41.32 -25.85
C PRO A 501 -23.79 -40.07 -26.69
N ASN A 502 -24.31 -40.11 -27.89
CA ASN A 502 -24.38 -39.09 -28.91
C ASN A 502 -24.92 -37.76 -28.36
N ARG A 503 -24.11 -36.73 -28.31
CA ARG A 503 -24.53 -35.35 -28.03
C ARG A 503 -25.29 -34.81 -29.23
N LYS A 504 -26.62 -34.98 -29.26
CA LYS A 504 -27.49 -34.20 -30.14
C LYS A 504 -27.50 -32.74 -29.65
N ARG A 505 -26.97 -31.85 -30.50
CA ARG A 505 -27.26 -30.40 -30.46
C ARG A 505 -28.78 -30.22 -30.61
N GLN A 506 -29.38 -29.48 -29.69
CA GLN A 506 -30.62 -28.76 -29.98
C GLN A 506 -30.39 -27.28 -29.78
N MET A 507 -30.93 -26.53 -30.73
CA MET A 507 -30.93 -25.09 -30.97
C MET A 507 -31.31 -24.26 -29.77
#